data_24ed460a2cd85a0c5e259f87195ef4ed
#
_entry.id   24ed460a2cd85a0c5e259f87195ef4ed
#
_cell.length_a   1.000
_cell.length_b   1.000
_cell.length_c   1.000
_cell.angle_alpha   90.00
_cell.angle_beta   90.00
_cell.angle_gamma   90.00
#
_symmetry.space_group_name_H-M   'P 1'
#
loop_
_entity.id
_entity.type
_entity.pdbx_description
1 polymer ?
#
loop_
_entity_poly.entity_id
_entity_poly.type
_entity_poly.pdbx_seq_one_letter_code
_entity_poly.pdbx_strand_id
1 'polypeptide(L)'
;MATKPEQQNAELKVDPNSLYMEEIFTDRRIGTIRRLTPVKDDGERDTARAVLYMGETQVLTPAGALPIGFEIGAGSLGEAAEKFGQLAKEAIERTVKELQELRRQAASSIVIPQGGLPPGGGMGPGGKIQMP
;
A
#
# COMPACT_ATOMS: atom_id res chain seq x y z
N MET A 1 18.25 14.12 -4.25
CA MET A 1 18.34 13.83 -3.85
C MET A 1 18.82 13.32 -3.38
N ALA A 2 19.14 13.21 -3.22
CA ALA A 2 19.60 12.78 -2.87
C ALA A 2 19.92 12.33 -2.09
N THR A 3 20.05 12.14 -1.87
CA THR A 3 20.37 11.94 -1.03
C THR A 3 20.76 11.18 -0.74
N LYS A 4 21.09 11.12 -0.87
CA LYS A 4 21.08 10.45 -0.25
C LYS A 4 21.45 9.06 -0.42
N PRO A 5 22.20 8.56 -1.38
CA PRO A 5 22.64 7.18 -1.42
C PRO A 5 23.42 6.77 -0.18
N GLU A 6 24.21 7.66 0.33
CA GLU A 6 24.99 7.34 1.51
C GLU A 6 24.13 7.20 2.73
N GLN A 7 23.14 8.08 2.85
CA GLN A 7 22.23 7.96 3.97
C GLN A 7 21.42 6.69 3.88
N GLN A 8 21.03 6.32 2.66
CA GLN A 8 20.29 5.09 2.48
C GLN A 8 21.12 3.89 2.88
N ASN A 9 22.40 3.89 2.51
CA ASN A 9 23.27 2.79 2.89
C ASN A 9 23.44 2.72 4.39
N ALA A 10 23.57 3.86 5.06
CA ALA A 10 23.71 3.87 6.50
C ALA A 10 22.46 3.34 7.19
N GLU A 11 21.31 3.53 6.55
CA GLU A 11 20.04 3.10 7.12
C GLU A 11 19.65 1.68 6.72
N LEU A 12 20.42 1.06 5.84
CA LEU A 12 20.13 -0.29 5.39
C LEU A 12 20.68 -1.33 6.34
N LYS A 13 20.32 -1.20 7.60
CA LYS A 13 20.74 -2.14 8.61
C LYS A 13 19.53 -2.86 9.16
N VAL A 14 19.58 -4.19 9.10
CA VAL A 14 18.51 -4.99 9.66
C VAL A 14 18.71 -5.05 11.16
N ASP A 15 17.64 -4.82 11.91
CA ASP A 15 17.68 -4.86 13.36
C ASP A 15 17.52 -6.31 13.83
N PRO A 16 18.54 -6.91 14.41
CA PRO A 16 18.47 -8.31 14.83
C PRO A 16 17.44 -8.56 15.93
N ASN A 17 16.97 -7.52 16.58
CA ASN A 17 15.97 -7.66 17.63
C ASN A 17 14.55 -7.51 17.11
N SER A 18 14.38 -7.29 15.81
CA SER A 18 13.06 -7.07 15.21
C SER A 18 12.79 -8.03 14.08
N LEU A 19 13.42 -9.17 14.10
CA LEU A 19 13.30 -10.13 12.99
C LEU A 19 12.01 -10.93 13.10
N TYR A 20 11.50 -11.32 11.94
CA TYR A 20 10.32 -12.18 11.83
C TYR A 20 10.59 -13.26 10.79
N MET A 21 10.06 -14.46 11.04
CA MET A 21 9.96 -15.46 10.00
C MET A 21 8.64 -15.25 9.31
N GLU A 22 8.67 -15.14 7.99
CA GLU A 22 7.46 -14.86 7.23
C GLU A 22 7.01 -16.08 6.49
N GLU A 23 5.73 -16.43 6.64
CA GLU A 23 5.12 -17.54 5.93
C GLU A 23 3.94 -17.01 5.15
N ILE A 24 3.76 -17.51 3.92
CA ILE A 24 2.72 -17.01 3.03
C ILE A 24 1.71 -18.12 2.79
N PHE A 25 0.44 -17.81 3.04
CA PHE A 25 -0.67 -18.74 2.85
C PHE A 25 -1.66 -18.13 1.88
N THR A 26 -2.19 -18.93 0.97
CA THR A 26 -3.15 -18.43 -0.01
C THR A 26 -4.15 -19.52 -0.33
N ASP A 27 -5.40 -19.11 -0.59
CA ASP A 27 -6.41 -20.04 -1.09
C ASP A 27 -6.42 -20.06 -2.62
N ARG A 28 -5.51 -19.29 -3.23
CA ARG A 28 -5.35 -19.20 -4.67
C ARG A 28 -6.59 -18.67 -5.38
N ARG A 29 -7.42 -17.92 -4.65
CA ARG A 29 -8.64 -17.36 -5.24
C ARG A 29 -8.88 -15.93 -4.76
N ILE A 30 -8.93 -15.74 -3.46
CA ILE A 30 -9.35 -14.46 -2.90
C ILE A 30 -8.15 -13.60 -2.51
N GLY A 31 -7.19 -14.18 -1.83
CA GLY A 31 -6.10 -13.38 -1.36
C GLY A 31 -5.00 -14.17 -0.69
N THR A 32 -4.15 -13.45 0.00
CA THR A 32 -2.97 -14.01 0.62
C THR A 32 -2.89 -13.54 2.07
N ILE A 33 -2.45 -14.43 2.95
CA ILE A 33 -2.21 -14.09 4.35
C ILE A 33 -0.77 -14.38 4.65
N ARG A 34 -0.08 -13.42 5.26
CA ARG A 34 1.29 -13.61 5.72
C ARG A 34 1.28 -13.72 7.22
N ARG A 35 1.93 -14.76 7.73
CA ARG A 35 2.12 -14.93 9.15
C ARG A 35 3.54 -14.52 9.50
N LEU A 36 3.66 -13.53 10.36
CA LEU A 36 4.95 -13.01 10.77
C LEU A 36 5.21 -13.49 12.19
N THR A 37 6.10 -14.47 12.31
CA THR A 37 6.43 -15.06 13.60
C THR A 37 7.72 -14.42 14.09
N PRO A 38 7.69 -13.74 15.24
CA PRO A 38 8.91 -13.12 15.74
C PRO A 38 9.98 -14.14 16.05
N VAL A 39 11.21 -13.81 15.69
CA VAL A 39 12.34 -14.70 15.97
C VAL A 39 13.47 -13.87 16.56
N LYS A 40 14.34 -14.55 17.27
CA LYS A 40 15.55 -13.97 17.83
C LYS A 40 16.62 -13.91 16.76
N ASP A 41 17.75 -13.32 17.10
CA ASP A 41 18.83 -13.15 16.14
C ASP A 41 19.43 -14.48 15.67
N ASP A 42 19.16 -15.55 16.39
CA ASP A 42 19.60 -16.88 15.98
C ASP A 42 18.51 -17.65 15.23
N GLY A 43 17.37 -17.02 14.97
CA GLY A 43 16.27 -17.65 14.24
C GLY A 43 15.29 -18.41 15.11
N GLU A 44 15.55 -18.55 16.40
CA GLU A 44 14.64 -19.23 17.31
C GLU A 44 13.44 -18.35 17.61
N ARG A 45 12.32 -18.97 17.88
CA ARG A 45 11.10 -18.21 18.14
C ARG A 45 11.25 -17.31 19.36
N ASP A 46 10.81 -16.06 19.19
CA ASP A 46 10.81 -15.09 20.28
C ASP A 46 9.38 -15.02 20.84
N THR A 47 9.16 -15.70 21.95
CA THR A 47 7.82 -15.78 22.52
C THR A 47 7.42 -14.52 23.26
N ALA A 48 8.33 -13.55 23.41
CA ALA A 48 8.01 -12.28 24.05
C ALA A 48 7.25 -11.34 23.13
N ARG A 49 7.28 -11.59 21.83
CA ARG A 49 6.58 -10.76 20.85
C ARG A 49 5.47 -11.57 20.22
N ALA A 50 4.41 -10.86 19.80
CA ALA A 50 3.22 -11.51 19.27
C ALA A 50 3.40 -11.86 17.80
N VAL A 51 2.75 -12.95 17.38
CA VAL A 51 2.64 -13.31 15.97
C VAL A 51 1.69 -12.31 15.30
N LEU A 52 2.05 -11.85 14.11
CA LEU A 52 1.24 -10.91 13.37
C LEU A 52 0.69 -11.59 12.12
N TYR A 53 -0.49 -11.17 11.71
CA TYR A 53 -1.09 -11.64 10.47
C TYR A 53 -1.39 -10.45 9.58
N MET A 54 -0.95 -10.54 8.32
CA MET A 54 -1.15 -9.47 7.34
C MET A 54 -1.90 -10.05 6.15
N GLY A 55 -2.96 -9.38 5.75
CA GLY A 55 -3.70 -9.79 4.58
C GLY A 55 -3.33 -8.94 3.38
N GLU A 56 -3.46 -9.51 2.19
CA GLU A 56 -3.20 -8.79 0.97
C GLU A 56 -4.21 -9.20 -0.09
N THR A 57 -4.79 -8.20 -0.76
CA THR A 57 -5.70 -8.43 -1.87
C THR A 57 -5.43 -7.38 -2.93
N GLN A 58 -6.19 -7.41 -4.01
CA GLN A 58 -5.97 -6.47 -5.09
C GLN A 58 -7.28 -5.83 -5.50
N VAL A 59 -7.21 -4.57 -5.89
CA VAL A 59 -8.35 -3.84 -6.44
C VAL A 59 -8.00 -3.47 -7.87
N LEU A 60 -8.92 -3.73 -8.78
CA LEU A 60 -8.70 -3.37 -10.18
C LEU A 60 -9.07 -1.92 -10.37
N THR A 61 -8.15 -1.15 -10.92
CA THR A 61 -8.37 0.26 -11.21
C THR A 61 -8.11 0.49 -12.70
N PRO A 62 -8.53 1.63 -13.23
CA PRO A 62 -8.21 1.92 -14.64
C PRO A 62 -6.72 1.94 -14.90
N ALA A 63 -5.91 2.20 -13.87
CA ALA A 63 -4.46 2.19 -14.02
C ALA A 63 -3.84 0.82 -13.79
N GLY A 64 -4.65 -0.19 -13.48
CA GLY A 64 -4.15 -1.54 -13.25
C GLY A 64 -4.53 -2.07 -11.88
N ALA A 65 -3.98 -3.21 -11.52
CA ALA A 65 -4.25 -3.84 -10.24
C ALA A 65 -3.47 -3.12 -9.15
N LEU A 66 -4.18 -2.77 -8.08
CA LEU A 66 -3.58 -2.08 -6.95
C LEU A 66 -3.56 -3.03 -5.75
N PRO A 67 -2.38 -3.40 -5.25
CA PRO A 67 -2.32 -4.28 -4.08
C PRO A 67 -2.70 -3.52 -2.82
N ILE A 68 -3.46 -4.16 -1.96
CA ILE A 68 -3.91 -3.57 -0.72
C ILE A 68 -3.56 -4.51 0.42
N GLY A 69 -2.77 -4.02 1.37
CA GLY A 69 -2.38 -4.77 2.54
C GLY A 69 -3.09 -4.26 3.78
N PHE A 70 -3.34 -5.15 4.73
CA PHE A 70 -4.02 -4.77 5.96
C PHE A 70 -3.62 -5.76 7.05
N GLU A 71 -3.62 -5.27 8.29
CA GLU A 71 -3.30 -6.11 9.43
C GLU A 71 -4.55 -6.84 9.90
N ILE A 72 -4.38 -8.10 10.30
CA ILE A 72 -5.49 -8.91 10.79
C ILE A 72 -5.21 -9.26 12.25
N GLY A 73 -6.03 -8.75 13.16
CA GLY A 73 -5.90 -9.07 14.57
C GLY A 73 -6.47 -10.44 14.84
N ALA A 74 -5.61 -11.44 14.97
CA ALA A 74 -6.05 -12.82 15.13
C ALA A 74 -5.05 -13.58 15.99
N GLY A 75 -5.53 -14.62 16.64
CA GLY A 75 -4.68 -15.47 17.44
C GLY A 75 -4.26 -16.75 16.74
N SER A 76 -4.76 -16.97 15.53
CA SER A 76 -4.40 -18.16 14.76
C SER A 76 -4.61 -17.90 13.29
N LEU A 77 -4.01 -18.74 12.47
CA LEU A 77 -4.18 -18.62 11.03
C LEU A 77 -5.65 -18.81 10.63
N GLY A 78 -6.33 -19.76 11.26
CA GLY A 78 -7.74 -19.97 10.95
C GLY A 78 -8.59 -18.77 11.27
N GLU A 79 -8.34 -18.12 12.40
CA GLU A 79 -9.06 -16.92 12.76
C GLU A 79 -8.75 -15.81 11.79
N ALA A 80 -7.49 -15.68 11.36
CA ALA A 80 -7.12 -14.68 10.38
C ALA A 80 -7.87 -14.90 9.06
N ALA A 81 -8.00 -16.16 8.65
CA ALA A 81 -8.72 -16.47 7.44
C ALA A 81 -10.20 -16.10 7.56
N GLU A 82 -10.79 -16.33 8.71
CA GLU A 82 -12.18 -15.98 8.92
C GLU A 82 -12.42 -14.49 8.89
N LYS A 83 -11.47 -13.71 9.39
CA LYS A 83 -11.60 -12.26 9.43
C LYS A 83 -11.17 -11.59 8.14
N PHE A 84 -10.52 -12.32 7.26
CA PHE A 84 -9.93 -11.74 6.05
C PHE A 84 -10.94 -10.96 5.23
N GLY A 85 -12.09 -11.58 4.95
CA GLY A 85 -13.06 -10.97 4.05
C GLY A 85 -13.56 -9.62 4.53
N GLN A 86 -13.91 -9.55 5.81
CA GLN A 86 -14.44 -8.31 6.38
C GLN A 86 -13.36 -7.22 6.39
N LEU A 87 -12.15 -7.57 6.80
CA LEU A 87 -11.08 -6.60 6.87
C LEU A 87 -10.60 -6.17 5.49
N ALA A 88 -10.62 -7.09 4.53
CA ALA A 88 -10.30 -6.76 3.15
C ALA A 88 -11.31 -5.76 2.60
N LYS A 89 -12.58 -5.99 2.87
CA LYS A 89 -13.62 -5.08 2.40
C LYS A 89 -13.42 -3.70 2.98
N GLU A 90 -13.13 -3.61 4.27
CA GLU A 90 -12.91 -2.31 4.90
C GLU A 90 -11.68 -1.62 4.33
N ALA A 91 -10.61 -2.38 4.07
CA ALA A 91 -9.40 -1.81 3.51
C ALA A 91 -9.63 -1.29 2.10
N ILE A 92 -10.41 -2.03 1.31
CA ILE A 92 -10.75 -1.61 -0.04
C ILE A 92 -11.57 -0.32 -0.01
N GLU A 93 -12.57 -0.28 0.85
CA GLU A 93 -13.43 0.91 0.95
C GLU A 93 -12.61 2.13 1.36
N ARG A 94 -11.70 1.94 2.31
CA ARG A 94 -10.84 3.03 2.76
C ARG A 94 -9.94 3.51 1.64
N THR A 95 -9.38 2.57 0.87
CA THR A 95 -8.49 2.92 -0.23
C THR A 95 -9.23 3.66 -1.33
N VAL A 96 -10.43 3.19 -1.68
CA VAL A 96 -11.23 3.85 -2.69
C VAL A 96 -11.56 5.29 -2.26
N LYS A 97 -11.90 5.46 -1.00
CA LYS A 97 -12.20 6.78 -0.47
C LYS A 97 -10.98 7.70 -0.56
N GLU A 98 -9.82 7.18 -0.20
CA GLU A 98 -8.59 7.95 -0.26
C GLU A 98 -8.25 8.34 -1.69
N LEU A 99 -8.46 7.44 -2.63
CA LEU A 99 -8.21 7.75 -4.03
C LEU A 99 -9.15 8.82 -4.55
N GLN A 100 -10.40 8.77 -4.15
CA GLN A 100 -11.37 9.79 -4.55
C GLN A 100 -10.99 11.15 -3.97
N GLU A 101 -10.53 11.15 -2.74
CA GLU A 101 -10.11 12.39 -2.09
C GLU A 101 -8.89 12.99 -2.79
N LEU A 102 -7.92 12.14 -3.13
CA LEU A 102 -6.75 12.61 -3.84
C LEU A 102 -7.09 13.17 -5.21
N ARG A 103 -8.02 12.53 -5.90
CA ARG A 103 -8.46 13.01 -7.20
C ARG A 103 -9.13 14.37 -7.08
N ARG A 104 -9.93 14.55 -6.06
CA ARG A 104 -10.60 15.83 -5.84
C ARG A 104 -9.61 16.92 -5.54
N GLN A 105 -8.60 16.63 -4.70
CA GLN A 105 -7.57 17.59 -4.39
C GLN A 105 -6.74 17.94 -5.60
N ALA A 106 -6.44 16.97 -6.43
CA ALA A 106 -5.68 17.20 -7.63
C ALA A 106 -6.45 18.09 -8.60
N ALA A 107 -7.75 17.86 -8.71
CA ALA A 107 -8.59 18.70 -9.57
C ALA A 107 -8.62 20.13 -9.08
N SER A 108 -8.72 20.31 -7.77
CA SER A 108 -8.68 21.65 -7.20
C SER A 108 -7.36 22.33 -7.45
N SER A 109 -6.28 21.59 -7.28
CA SER A 109 -4.96 22.15 -7.52
C SER A 109 -4.77 22.56 -8.95
N ILE A 110 -5.29 21.77 -9.86
CA ILE A 110 -5.16 22.10 -11.27
C ILE A 110 -5.88 23.37 -11.59
N VAL A 111 -7.03 23.57 -11.01
CA VAL A 111 -7.81 24.75 -11.28
C VAL A 111 -7.06 26.00 -10.86
N ILE A 112 -6.41 25.93 -9.73
CA ILE A 112 -5.77 27.11 -9.20
C ILE A 112 -4.61 27.59 -10.01
N PRO A 113 -3.69 26.77 -10.34
CA PRO A 113 -2.48 27.29 -10.98
C PRO A 113 -2.69 27.66 -12.37
N GLN A 114 -3.72 27.23 -12.94
CA GLN A 114 -3.79 27.44 -14.23
C GLN A 114 -3.83 28.68 -14.53
N GLY A 115 -3.94 29.33 -13.72
CA GLY A 115 -3.80 30.54 -14.15
C GLY A 115 -2.94 30.35 -15.25
N GLY A 116 -2.91 29.83 -15.75
CA GLY A 116 -2.13 29.63 -16.62
C GLY A 116 -2.07 28.48 -17.36
N LEU A 117 -2.31 28.34 -17.47
CA LEU A 117 -2.20 27.44 -18.12
C LEU A 117 -2.57 27.04 -18.98
N PRO A 118 -2.66 27.13 -19.17
CA PRO A 118 -2.74 26.92 -19.99
C PRO A 118 -2.92 26.55 -20.86
N PRO A 119 -3.08 26.42 -21.04
CA PRO A 119 -3.25 26.24 -21.69
C PRO A 119 -3.45 25.73 -22.36
N GLY A 120 -3.47 25.48 -22.79
CA GLY A 120 -3.56 25.49 -23.05
C GLY A 120 -3.87 24.97 -23.39
N GLY A 121 -3.94 24.99 -24.10
CA GLY A 121 -4.11 25.08 -24.19
C GLY A 121 -4.40 24.63 -24.50
N GLY A 122 -4.42 24.48 -24.82
CA GLY A 122 -4.62 24.75 -24.96
C GLY A 122 -4.82 24.36 -25.55
N MET A 123 -4.83 24.26 -25.59
CA MET A 123 -4.96 24.50 -26.01
C MET A 123 -5.24 24.50 -26.50
N GLY A 124 -5.17 24.35 -27.01
CA GLY A 124 -5.43 25.03 -27.28
C GLY A 124 -5.64 24.83 -27.95
N PRO A 125 -5.50 24.76 -27.91
CA PRO A 125 -5.69 25.03 -28.40
C PRO A 125 -5.79 24.84 -28.73
N GLY A 126 -5.50 24.68 -28.81
CA GLY A 126 -5.64 25.10 -28.78
C GLY A 126 -5.69 24.80 -28.95
N GLY A 127 -5.47 24.48 -29.12
CA GLY A 127 -5.53 24.79 -28.97
C GLY A 127 -5.47 24.38 -29.28
N LYS A 128 -5.47 24.17 -29.05
CA LYS A 128 -5.41 24.45 -29.42
C LYS A 128 -5.19 24.10 -29.58
N ILE A 129 -5.04 23.87 -29.74
CA ILE A 129 -4.87 24.19 -29.90
C ILE A 129 -4.78 23.83 -30.33
N GLN A 130 -4.83 23.19 -29.69
CA GLN A 130 -4.72 23.54 -29.87
C GLN A 130 -4.65 23.23 -30.18
N MET A 131 -4.46 23.10 -30.58
CA MET A 131 -4.39 23.46 -30.77
C MET A 131 -4.47 23.32 -31.01
N PRO A 132 -4.20 22.72 -30.65
CA PRO A 132 -4.28 23.05 -30.80
C PRO A 132 -4.43 23.16 -31.01
#